data_626dc6cfa935a079bb111b2b42dcbd19
#
_entry.id   626dc6cfa935a079bb111b2b42dcbd19
#
_cell.length_a   1.000
_cell.length_b   1.000
_cell.length_c   1.000
_cell.angle_alpha   90.00
_cell.angle_beta   90.00
_cell.angle_gamma   90.00
#
_symmetry.space_group_name_H-M   'P 1'
#
loop_
_entity.id
_entity.type
_entity.pdbx_description
1 polymer ?
#
loop_
_entity_poly.entity_id
_entity_poly.type
_entity_poly.pdbx_seq_one_letter_code
_entity_poly.pdbx_strand_id
1 'polypeptide(L)'
;MLVKTDSLKKHFYLGRGQTLHAVDGISLNIAENEILGLVGESGSGKSTFGKTLIGLHDKTSGDAFYQGELLPKRFSANDHLRFSREMQMIFQDPYSSLNPRMTVLDIVSEGLRMQGIPDKDAIERVAHWLGRVGLNVDHMSRYPHEF
;
A
#
# COMPACT_ATOMS: atom_id res chain seq x y z
N MET A 1 -7.15 19.09 -1.16
CA MET A 1 -7.20 18.03 -0.13
C MET A 1 -6.91 16.72 -0.82
N LEU A 2 -5.77 16.07 -0.48
CA LEU A 2 -5.38 14.81 -1.09
C LEU A 2 -6.12 13.62 -0.47
N VAL A 3 -6.05 13.51 0.86
CA VAL A 3 -6.74 12.47 1.62
C VAL A 3 -7.59 13.12 2.72
N LYS A 4 -8.80 12.61 2.92
CA LYS A 4 -9.65 12.98 4.03
C LYS A 4 -10.27 11.72 4.63
N THR A 5 -10.30 11.63 5.96
CA THR A 5 -11.11 10.63 6.65
C THR A 5 -12.12 11.30 7.56
N ASP A 6 -13.29 10.69 7.71
CA ASP A 6 -14.33 11.11 8.63
C ASP A 6 -14.78 9.90 9.44
N SER A 7 -14.46 9.94 10.74
CA SER A 7 -14.82 8.91 11.72
C SER A 7 -14.50 7.49 11.24
N LEU A 8 -13.37 7.32 10.52
CA LEU A 8 -12.96 6.05 9.94
C LEU A 8 -12.75 5.01 11.02
N LYS A 9 -13.39 3.83 10.86
CA LYS A 9 -13.28 2.70 11.78
C LYS A 9 -12.86 1.43 11.06
N LYS A 10 -11.98 0.68 11.72
CA LYS A 10 -11.67 -0.71 11.39
C LYS A 10 -11.69 -1.57 12.63
N HIS A 11 -12.65 -2.46 12.68
CA HIS A 11 -12.81 -3.43 13.74
C HIS A 11 -12.58 -4.84 13.18
N PHE A 12 -11.93 -5.70 13.96
CA PHE A 12 -11.76 -7.11 13.63
C PHE A 12 -12.58 -7.96 14.58
N TYR A 13 -13.41 -8.83 14.02
CA TYR A 13 -14.17 -9.80 14.80
C TYR A 13 -13.29 -11.01 15.13
N LEU A 14 -13.03 -11.24 16.41
CA LEU A 14 -12.16 -12.31 16.90
C LEU A 14 -12.89 -13.61 17.25
N GLY A 15 -14.21 -13.63 17.08
CA GLY A 15 -15.08 -14.73 17.49
C GLY A 15 -15.55 -14.61 18.95
N ARG A 16 -16.48 -15.48 19.34
CA ARG A 16 -17.06 -15.52 20.70
C ARG A 16 -17.60 -14.17 21.22
N GLY A 17 -18.07 -13.31 20.31
CA GLY A 17 -18.59 -11.99 20.67
C GLY A 17 -17.50 -10.93 20.94
N GLN A 18 -16.22 -11.25 20.76
CA GLN A 18 -15.12 -10.31 20.95
C GLN A 18 -14.82 -9.57 19.67
N THR A 19 -14.60 -8.27 19.78
CA THR A 19 -14.24 -7.37 18.68
C THR A 19 -13.04 -6.53 19.07
N LEU A 20 -12.01 -6.54 18.25
CA LEU A 20 -10.86 -5.64 18.38
C LEU A 20 -11.13 -4.35 17.60
N HIS A 21 -11.18 -3.23 18.30
CA HIS A 21 -11.33 -1.89 17.73
C HIS A 21 -9.93 -1.35 17.36
N ALA A 22 -9.39 -1.79 16.23
CA ALA A 22 -8.02 -1.45 15.82
C ALA A 22 -7.90 0.00 15.33
N VAL A 23 -8.94 0.54 14.71
CA VAL A 23 -9.11 1.95 14.37
C VAL A 23 -10.52 2.33 14.77
N ASP A 24 -10.68 3.37 15.58
CA ASP A 24 -12.00 3.74 16.11
C ASP A 24 -12.25 5.24 16.03
N GLY A 25 -12.81 5.68 14.90
CA GLY A 25 -13.28 7.03 14.68
C GLY A 25 -12.18 8.05 14.35
N ILE A 26 -11.20 7.68 13.52
CA ILE A 26 -10.13 8.59 13.09
C ILE A 26 -10.62 9.54 11.99
N SER A 27 -10.55 10.84 12.28
CA SER A 27 -10.78 11.91 11.31
C SER A 27 -9.49 12.71 11.12
N LEU A 28 -9.01 12.80 9.88
CA LEU A 28 -7.84 13.59 9.52
C LEU A 28 -7.92 14.07 8.07
N ASN A 29 -7.09 15.03 7.77
CA ASN A 29 -6.95 15.60 6.43
C ASN A 29 -5.47 15.65 6.07
N ILE A 30 -5.15 15.30 4.82
CA ILE A 30 -3.81 15.44 4.26
C ILE A 30 -3.93 16.31 3.00
N ALA A 31 -3.19 17.40 2.96
CA ALA A 31 -3.13 18.27 1.78
C ALA A 31 -2.18 17.67 0.71
N GLU A 32 -2.22 18.23 -0.49
CA GLU A 32 -1.22 17.91 -1.52
C GLU A 32 0.17 18.38 -1.07
N ASN A 33 1.19 17.58 -1.34
CA ASN A 33 2.59 17.82 -0.95
C ASN A 33 2.82 17.95 0.58
N GLU A 34 1.88 17.47 1.39
CA GLU A 34 2.02 17.42 2.84
C GLU A 34 2.63 16.09 3.30
N ILE A 35 3.48 16.16 4.32
CA ILE A 35 3.97 15.00 5.08
C ILE A 35 3.27 15.00 6.44
N LEU A 36 2.39 14.03 6.65
CA LEU A 36 1.70 13.85 7.93
C LEU A 36 2.35 12.73 8.75
N GLY A 37 2.83 13.05 9.94
CA GLY A 37 3.33 12.07 10.91
C GLY A 37 2.20 11.47 11.75
N LEU A 38 2.03 10.14 11.68
CA LEU A 38 1.10 9.40 12.54
C LEU A 38 1.88 8.74 13.68
N VAL A 39 1.73 9.28 14.90
CA VAL A 39 2.48 8.86 16.09
C VAL A 39 1.58 8.11 17.07
N GLY A 40 2.13 7.14 17.77
CA GLY A 40 1.44 6.36 18.80
C GLY A 40 2.25 5.11 19.19
N GLU A 41 1.87 4.47 20.26
CA GLU A 41 2.51 3.25 20.78
C GLU A 41 2.41 2.07 19.81
N SER A 42 3.25 1.03 20.03
CA SER A 42 3.12 -0.21 19.27
C SER A 42 1.74 -0.82 19.52
N GLY A 43 1.08 -1.29 18.45
CA GLY A 43 -0.29 -1.83 18.55
C GLY A 43 -1.42 -0.80 18.56
N SER A 44 -1.13 0.51 18.51
CA SER A 44 -2.17 1.56 18.52
C SER A 44 -3.00 1.69 17.22
N GLY A 45 -2.79 0.82 16.24
CA GLY A 45 -3.60 0.79 15.02
C GLY A 45 -3.05 1.58 13.83
N LYS A 46 -1.86 2.21 13.91
CA LYS A 46 -1.27 3.02 12.82
C LYS A 46 -1.18 2.29 11.48
N SER A 47 -0.59 1.10 11.49
CA SER A 47 -0.47 0.27 10.28
C SER A 47 -1.83 -0.21 9.78
N THR A 48 -2.77 -0.49 10.69
CA THR A 48 -4.15 -0.85 10.34
C THR A 48 -4.85 0.31 9.66
N PHE A 49 -4.67 1.54 10.17
CA PHE A 49 -5.22 2.75 9.56
C PHE A 49 -4.70 2.92 8.11
N GLY A 50 -3.39 2.86 7.89
CA GLY A 50 -2.80 2.96 6.55
C GLY A 50 -3.30 1.86 5.61
N LYS A 51 -3.34 0.60 6.07
CA LYS A 51 -3.87 -0.53 5.29
C LYS A 51 -5.36 -0.37 4.95
N THR A 52 -6.14 0.24 5.83
CA THR A 52 -7.56 0.51 5.60
C THR A 52 -7.74 1.60 4.53
N LEU A 53 -6.90 2.63 4.53
CA LEU A 53 -6.95 3.69 3.53
C LEU A 53 -6.69 3.19 2.10
N ILE A 54 -5.73 2.29 1.93
CA ILE A 54 -5.38 1.76 0.60
C ILE A 54 -6.18 0.48 0.23
N GLY A 55 -7.21 0.13 1.03
CA GLY A 55 -8.11 -0.98 0.72
C GLY A 55 -7.57 -2.38 1.03
N LEU A 56 -6.41 -2.52 1.70
CA LEU A 56 -5.92 -3.84 2.17
C LEU A 56 -6.77 -4.39 3.32
N HIS A 57 -7.51 -3.53 4.01
CA HIS A 57 -8.54 -3.90 4.96
C HIS A 57 -9.84 -3.18 4.63
N ASP A 58 -10.94 -3.92 4.56
CA ASP A 58 -12.26 -3.32 4.43
C ASP A 58 -12.54 -2.42 5.64
N LYS A 59 -13.00 -1.20 5.43
CA LYS A 59 -13.45 -0.34 6.54
C LYS A 59 -14.73 -0.89 7.17
N THR A 60 -14.83 -0.79 8.49
CA THR A 60 -16.03 -1.18 9.23
C THR A 60 -17.13 -0.13 9.05
N SER A 61 -16.78 1.14 9.29
CA SER A 61 -17.66 2.30 9.09
C SER A 61 -16.82 3.57 8.97
N GLY A 62 -17.50 4.70 8.79
CA GLY A 62 -16.88 5.98 8.51
C GLY A 62 -16.44 6.10 7.06
N ASP A 63 -16.02 7.30 6.66
CA ASP A 63 -15.69 7.61 5.27
C ASP A 63 -14.22 7.94 5.10
N ALA A 64 -13.69 7.61 3.92
CA ALA A 64 -12.38 8.00 3.49
C ALA A 64 -12.48 8.49 2.04
N PHE A 65 -11.78 9.57 1.73
CA PHE A 65 -11.79 10.22 0.42
C PHE A 65 -10.34 10.36 -0.08
N TYR A 66 -10.18 10.14 -1.37
CA TYR A 66 -8.94 10.43 -2.09
C TYR A 66 -9.24 11.41 -3.22
N GLN A 67 -8.58 12.56 -3.23
CA GLN A 67 -8.81 13.66 -4.19
C GLN A 67 -10.31 14.06 -4.32
N GLY A 68 -11.04 14.01 -3.21
CA GLY A 68 -12.48 14.31 -3.16
C GLY A 68 -13.41 13.15 -3.55
N GLU A 69 -12.88 12.05 -4.07
CA GLU A 69 -13.64 10.85 -4.39
C GLU A 69 -13.78 9.96 -3.15
N LEU A 70 -15.01 9.50 -2.87
CA LEU A 70 -15.28 8.56 -1.78
C LEU A 70 -14.68 7.18 -2.09
N LEU A 71 -13.76 6.73 -1.27
CA LEU A 71 -13.18 5.39 -1.36
C LEU A 71 -14.23 4.32 -1.00
N PRO A 72 -14.29 3.20 -1.71
CA PRO A 72 -15.26 2.14 -1.42
C PRO A 72 -15.08 1.54 -0.03
N LYS A 73 -16.15 1.00 0.54
CA LYS A 73 -16.08 0.27 1.82
C LYS A 73 -15.21 -0.98 1.69
N ARG A 74 -15.33 -1.65 0.55
CA ARG A 74 -14.54 -2.81 0.16
C ARG A 74 -14.05 -2.59 -1.27
N PHE A 75 -12.74 -2.70 -1.46
CA PHE A 75 -12.13 -2.54 -2.77
C PHE A 75 -12.38 -3.79 -3.63
N SER A 76 -12.88 -3.58 -4.83
CA SER A 76 -12.91 -4.61 -5.87
C SER A 76 -11.53 -4.75 -6.52
N ALA A 77 -11.34 -5.79 -7.36
CA ALA A 77 -10.11 -5.93 -8.15
C ALA A 77 -9.84 -4.71 -9.05
N ASN A 78 -10.89 -4.12 -9.61
CA ASN A 78 -10.76 -2.91 -10.44
C ASN A 78 -10.37 -1.68 -9.60
N ASP A 79 -10.90 -1.54 -8.38
CA ASP A 79 -10.50 -0.46 -7.48
C ASP A 79 -9.04 -0.60 -7.09
N HIS A 80 -8.58 -1.81 -6.76
CA HIS A 80 -7.17 -2.07 -6.47
C HIS A 80 -6.27 -1.72 -7.67
N LEU A 81 -6.64 -2.15 -8.88
CA LEU A 81 -5.87 -1.84 -10.09
C LEU A 81 -5.78 -0.33 -10.35
N ARG A 82 -6.87 0.40 -10.10
CA ARG A 82 -6.94 1.84 -10.29
C ARG A 82 -6.12 2.57 -9.23
N PHE A 83 -6.43 2.35 -7.96
CA PHE A 83 -5.83 3.12 -6.86
C PHE A 83 -4.38 2.73 -6.55
N SER A 84 -3.91 1.52 -6.89
CA SER A 84 -2.51 1.13 -6.71
C SER A 84 -1.51 1.94 -7.54
N ARG A 85 -1.98 2.65 -8.56
CA ARG A 85 -1.15 3.59 -9.34
C ARG A 85 -0.88 4.90 -8.60
N GLU A 86 -1.75 5.25 -7.67
CA GLU A 86 -1.75 6.56 -7.00
C GLU A 86 -1.45 6.44 -5.50
N MET A 87 -1.88 5.34 -4.86
CA MET A 87 -1.68 5.08 -3.44
C MET A 87 -0.88 3.81 -3.23
N GLN A 88 0.28 3.93 -2.59
CA GLN A 88 1.16 2.81 -2.30
C GLN A 88 1.59 2.82 -0.83
N MET A 89 1.98 1.67 -0.34
CA MET A 89 2.46 1.48 1.02
C MET A 89 3.82 0.79 1.02
N ILE A 90 4.75 1.34 1.78
CA ILE A 90 6.01 0.67 2.10
C ILE A 90 5.82 -0.01 3.45
N PHE A 91 6.01 -1.34 3.48
CA PHE A 91 5.86 -2.13 4.69
C PHE A 91 7.08 -2.00 5.61
N GLN A 92 6.86 -2.14 6.91
CA GLN A 92 7.91 -2.02 7.93
C GLN A 92 8.98 -3.10 7.82
N ASP A 93 8.61 -4.31 7.38
CA ASP A 93 9.53 -5.39 7.10
C ASP A 93 9.62 -5.61 5.58
N PRO A 94 10.66 -5.07 4.93
CA PRO A 94 10.83 -5.20 3.49
C PRO A 94 11.12 -6.64 3.05
N TYR A 95 11.80 -7.44 3.86
CA TYR A 95 12.14 -8.82 3.48
C TYR A 95 10.93 -9.74 3.46
N SER A 96 10.04 -9.64 4.44
CA SER A 96 8.79 -10.41 4.45
C SER A 96 7.80 -9.98 3.36
N SER A 97 8.00 -8.80 2.78
CA SER A 97 7.14 -8.26 1.71
C SER A 97 7.51 -8.79 0.33
N LEU A 98 8.70 -9.37 0.17
CA LEU A 98 9.21 -9.83 -1.11
C LEU A 98 9.13 -11.36 -1.20
N ASN A 99 8.74 -11.86 -2.39
CA ASN A 99 8.79 -13.29 -2.64
C ASN A 99 10.26 -13.72 -2.85
N PRO A 100 10.85 -14.55 -1.94
CA PRO A 100 12.28 -14.92 -2.03
C PRO A 100 12.62 -15.80 -3.23
N ARG A 101 11.61 -16.31 -3.95
CA ARG A 101 11.79 -17.16 -5.13
C ARG A 101 11.73 -16.38 -6.45
N MET A 102 11.49 -15.09 -6.38
CA MET A 102 11.43 -14.22 -7.55
C MET A 102 12.70 -13.37 -7.63
N THR A 103 13.14 -13.09 -8.85
CA THR A 103 14.25 -12.15 -9.08
C THR A 103 13.79 -10.70 -8.83
N VAL A 104 14.73 -9.79 -8.65
CA VAL A 104 14.43 -8.35 -8.54
C VAL A 104 13.63 -7.87 -9.75
N LEU A 105 13.99 -8.32 -10.96
CA LEU A 105 13.25 -8.00 -12.19
C LEU A 105 11.79 -8.45 -12.06
N ASP A 106 11.54 -9.69 -11.65
CA ASP A 106 10.20 -10.24 -11.56
C ASP A 106 9.35 -9.47 -10.54
N ILE A 107 9.92 -9.20 -9.36
CA ILE A 107 9.25 -8.47 -8.28
C ILE A 107 8.86 -7.05 -8.71
N VAL A 108 9.83 -6.31 -9.27
CA VAL A 108 9.60 -4.90 -9.64
C VAL A 108 8.70 -4.78 -10.87
N SER A 109 8.80 -5.71 -11.82
CA SER A 109 7.98 -5.70 -13.03
C SER A 109 6.55 -6.22 -12.82
N GLU A 110 6.27 -6.94 -11.72
CA GLU A 110 4.95 -7.53 -11.46
C GLU A 110 3.82 -6.49 -11.54
N GLY A 111 3.98 -5.37 -10.85
CA GLY A 111 3.01 -4.26 -10.88
C GLY A 111 2.83 -3.65 -12.28
N LEU A 112 3.91 -3.56 -13.06
CA LEU A 112 3.85 -3.05 -14.43
C LEU A 112 3.11 -4.02 -15.36
N ARG A 113 3.36 -5.32 -15.23
CA ARG A 113 2.66 -6.38 -15.96
C ARG A 113 1.15 -6.40 -15.64
N MET A 114 0.80 -6.28 -14.37
CA MET A 114 -0.62 -6.18 -13.96
C MET A 114 -1.32 -4.96 -14.56
N GLN A 115 -0.59 -3.90 -14.85
CA GLN A 115 -1.09 -2.70 -15.52
C GLN A 115 -1.10 -2.82 -17.06
N GLY A 116 -0.75 -3.99 -17.61
CA GLY A 116 -0.74 -4.26 -19.05
C GLY A 116 0.46 -3.69 -19.80
N ILE A 117 1.55 -3.35 -19.10
CA ILE A 117 2.77 -2.84 -19.72
C ILE A 117 3.53 -4.03 -20.33
N PRO A 118 3.92 -3.95 -21.63
CA PRO A 118 4.69 -5.01 -22.30
C PRO A 118 6.01 -5.30 -21.59
N ASP A 119 6.45 -6.56 -21.57
CA ASP A 119 7.66 -7.00 -20.87
C ASP A 119 8.91 -6.20 -21.28
N LYS A 120 9.06 -5.86 -22.56
CA LYS A 120 10.19 -5.05 -23.04
C LYS A 120 10.24 -3.69 -22.34
N ASP A 121 9.11 -2.99 -22.29
CA ASP A 121 9.01 -1.67 -21.66
C ASP A 121 9.14 -1.77 -20.13
N ALA A 122 8.65 -2.87 -19.54
CA ALA A 122 8.80 -3.14 -18.12
C ALA A 122 10.28 -3.31 -17.75
N ILE A 123 11.06 -4.07 -18.53
CA ILE A 123 12.51 -4.26 -18.30
C ILE A 123 13.26 -2.92 -18.34
N GLU A 124 12.99 -2.10 -19.35
CA GLU A 124 13.62 -0.77 -19.47
C GLU A 124 13.29 0.13 -18.29
N ARG A 125 12.03 0.13 -17.83
CA ARG A 125 11.60 0.90 -16.63
C ARG A 125 12.27 0.39 -15.37
N VAL A 126 12.33 -0.93 -15.18
CA VAL A 126 13.02 -1.53 -14.02
C VAL A 126 14.49 -1.13 -14.00
N ALA A 127 15.19 -1.23 -15.13
CA ALA A 127 16.59 -0.80 -15.25
C ALA A 127 16.77 0.67 -14.88
N HIS A 128 15.90 1.54 -15.40
CA HIS A 128 15.93 2.97 -15.09
C HIS A 128 15.77 3.24 -13.57
N TRP A 129 14.75 2.62 -12.95
CA TRP A 129 14.47 2.86 -11.53
C TRP A 129 15.50 2.25 -10.60
N LEU A 130 16.09 1.10 -10.94
CA LEU A 130 17.22 0.55 -10.18
C LEU A 130 18.40 1.54 -10.16
N GLY A 131 18.74 2.11 -11.32
CA GLY A 131 19.77 3.16 -11.38
C GLY A 131 19.44 4.38 -10.54
N ARG A 132 18.16 4.80 -10.48
CA ARG A 132 17.71 5.93 -9.67
C ARG A 132 17.87 5.71 -8.17
N VAL A 133 17.78 4.47 -7.70
CA VAL A 133 17.99 4.11 -6.29
C VAL A 133 19.42 3.63 -5.99
N GLY A 134 20.36 3.79 -6.92
CA GLY A 134 21.76 3.44 -6.72
C GLY A 134 22.09 1.96 -6.89
N LEU A 135 21.18 1.17 -7.48
CA LEU A 135 21.42 -0.23 -7.80
C LEU A 135 21.91 -0.38 -9.25
N ASN A 136 22.71 -1.42 -9.50
CA ASN A 136 23.17 -1.76 -10.84
C ASN A 136 22.08 -2.54 -11.60
N VAL A 137 22.05 -2.41 -12.93
CA VAL A 137 21.18 -3.20 -13.83
C VAL A 137 21.43 -4.70 -13.68
N ASP A 138 22.66 -5.13 -13.44
CA ASP A 138 23.02 -6.53 -13.17
C ASP A 138 22.31 -7.11 -11.94
N HIS A 139 21.82 -6.25 -11.03
CA HIS A 139 21.04 -6.69 -9.88
C HIS A 139 19.64 -7.21 -10.26
N MET A 140 19.16 -6.98 -11.47
CA MET A 140 17.86 -7.47 -11.93
C MET A 140 17.73 -8.99 -11.87
N SER A 141 18.83 -9.71 -12.10
CA SER A 141 18.86 -11.17 -12.06
C SER A 141 19.02 -11.77 -10.66
N ARG A 142 19.31 -10.95 -9.65
CA ARG A 142 19.50 -11.39 -8.27
C ARG A 142 18.20 -11.64 -7.53
N TYR A 143 18.29 -12.46 -6.51
CA TYR A 143 17.19 -12.72 -5.58
C TYR A 143 17.29 -11.81 -4.34
N PRO A 144 16.19 -11.57 -3.60
CA PRO A 144 16.20 -10.71 -2.41
C PRO A 144 17.23 -11.07 -1.35
N HIS A 145 17.51 -12.36 -1.16
CA HIS A 145 18.48 -12.85 -0.18
C HIS A 145 19.95 -12.58 -0.55
N GLU A 146 20.21 -12.11 -1.77
CA GLU A 146 21.57 -11.76 -2.22
C GLU A 146 21.93 -10.28 -1.92
N PHE A 147 21.03 -9.59 -1.20
CA PHE A 147 21.21 -8.19 -0.78
C PHE A 147 21.37 -8.06 0.72
#